data_8be1a6bc38519f75bfd85b6ed8563e76
#
_entry.id   8be1a6bc38519f75bfd85b6ed8563e76
#
_cell.length_a   1.000
_cell.length_b   1.000
_cell.length_c   1.000
_cell.angle_alpha   90.00
_cell.angle_beta   90.00
_cell.angle_gamma   90.00
#
_symmetry.space_group_name_H-M   'P 1'
#
loop_
_entity.id
_entity.type
_entity.pdbx_description
1 polymer ?
#
loop_
_entity_poly.entity_id
_entity_poly.type
_entity_poly.pdbx_seq_one_letter_code
_entity_poly.pdbx_strand_id
1 'polypeptide(L)'
;MLLPLLVSILIVFGSPYAGEIRSELQSAAPEYYRSIVVGIVIAAAVIAIIAAVAQLRRFQPDSTGADASGPLSIRIRYGLIAAAAAISVGYARTVRTGEPDVDMVEAFHFVEYGVVAWLFYRAWRRRPDLSGALLAACAGMTVGVADEWVQWMVPGRVGEVHDVGLNAVAVVCGLLFSTGLHPPLSLAFPRRRASRGALSAAVGVLCIAVAGFVDRVHIGHEVHDGQAVVFRSRYDAPELAAAARSRGARWDASPPPRRGFSREDHYLTEGEWHVTRRNTAIGTAEWAAAWGENVILERFYAPVLDRLGRLSIEQKAEIARRLGGRARDRYVSDAVPYPIYVVRRSLFWMTAVLVGGAIVWFCARGGSAAESLRVS
;
A
#
# COMPACT_ATOMS: atom_id res chain seq x y z
N MET A 1 -23.71 -8.84 2.15
CA MET A 1 -22.48 -8.94 1.30
C MET A 1 -22.39 -7.88 0.22
N LEU A 2 -23.51 -7.44 -0.38
CA LEU A 2 -23.46 -6.49 -1.50
C LEU A 2 -22.77 -5.15 -1.14
N LEU A 3 -23.12 -4.53 -0.01
CA LEU A 3 -22.59 -3.23 0.40
C LEU A 3 -21.06 -3.22 0.59
N PRO A 4 -20.42 -4.16 1.35
CA PRO A 4 -18.95 -4.17 1.43
C PRO A 4 -18.27 -4.33 0.07
N LEU A 5 -18.83 -5.15 -0.83
CA LEU A 5 -18.27 -5.30 -2.17
C LEU A 5 -18.39 -4.03 -3.01
N LEU A 6 -19.55 -3.34 -2.98
CA LEU A 6 -19.74 -2.09 -3.69
C LEU A 6 -18.77 -1.00 -3.21
N VAL A 7 -18.61 -0.85 -1.89
CA VAL A 7 -17.68 0.12 -1.32
C VAL A 7 -16.24 -0.23 -1.69
N SER A 8 -15.86 -1.51 -1.63
CA SER A 8 -14.52 -1.96 -2.05
C SER A 8 -14.26 -1.66 -3.53
N ILE A 9 -15.22 -1.93 -4.41
CA ILE A 9 -15.13 -1.61 -5.83
C ILE A 9 -14.98 -0.09 -6.03
N LEU A 10 -15.76 0.71 -5.30
CA LEU A 10 -15.69 2.16 -5.39
C LEU A 10 -14.32 2.71 -4.97
N ILE A 11 -13.72 2.18 -3.89
CA ILE A 11 -12.39 2.56 -3.43
C ILE A 11 -11.36 2.19 -4.49
N VAL A 12 -11.28 0.91 -4.86
CA VAL A 12 -10.26 0.38 -5.77
C VAL A 12 -10.33 1.05 -7.15
N PHE A 13 -11.51 1.17 -7.75
CA PHE A 13 -11.68 1.79 -9.07
C PHE A 13 -11.83 3.32 -9.03
N GLY A 14 -12.06 3.90 -7.86
CA GLY A 14 -12.04 5.35 -7.64
C GLY A 14 -10.61 5.90 -7.48
N SER A 15 -9.66 5.08 -7.08
CA SER A 15 -8.27 5.45 -6.83
C SER A 15 -7.59 6.23 -7.98
N PRO A 16 -7.77 5.89 -9.28
CA PRO A 16 -7.23 6.69 -10.39
C PRO A 16 -7.73 8.14 -10.40
N TYR A 17 -8.99 8.34 -10.05
CA TYR A 17 -9.64 9.65 -10.07
C TYR A 17 -9.33 10.48 -8.81
N ALA A 18 -8.97 9.84 -7.71
CA ALA A 18 -8.64 10.54 -6.46
C ALA A 18 -7.49 11.54 -6.64
N GLY A 19 -6.48 11.20 -7.47
CA GLY A 19 -5.38 12.10 -7.81
C GLY A 19 -5.83 13.33 -8.61
N GLU A 20 -6.76 13.15 -9.56
CA GLU A 20 -7.31 14.25 -10.36
C GLU A 20 -8.18 15.17 -9.50
N ILE A 21 -9.10 14.60 -8.72
CA ILE A 21 -9.96 15.34 -7.79
C ILE A 21 -9.09 16.15 -6.82
N ARG A 22 -8.03 15.53 -6.30
CA ARG A 22 -7.06 16.20 -5.44
C ARG A 22 -6.42 17.40 -6.13
N SER A 23 -5.88 17.19 -7.36
CA SER A 23 -5.20 18.27 -8.10
C SER A 23 -6.15 19.42 -8.46
N GLU A 24 -7.38 19.10 -8.85
CA GLU A 24 -8.42 20.09 -9.12
C GLU A 24 -8.82 20.87 -7.85
N LEU A 25 -9.00 20.17 -6.73
CA LEU A 25 -9.35 20.81 -5.47
C LEU A 25 -8.20 21.69 -4.94
N GLN A 26 -6.95 21.24 -5.08
CA GLN A 26 -5.78 22.04 -4.73
C GLN A 26 -5.63 23.28 -5.62
N SER A 27 -5.94 23.17 -6.91
CA SER A 27 -5.87 24.31 -7.82
C SER A 27 -7.01 25.31 -7.62
N ALA A 28 -8.22 24.81 -7.34
CA ALA A 28 -9.42 25.65 -7.15
C ALA A 28 -9.46 26.35 -5.78
N ALA A 29 -8.91 25.70 -4.74
CA ALA A 29 -8.99 26.20 -3.37
C ALA A 29 -7.73 25.81 -2.56
N PRO A 30 -6.52 26.30 -2.92
CA PRO A 30 -5.26 25.89 -2.31
C PRO A 30 -5.21 26.15 -0.80
N GLU A 31 -5.80 27.25 -0.34
CA GLU A 31 -5.84 27.62 1.08
C GLU A 31 -6.78 26.72 1.91
N TYR A 32 -7.85 26.20 1.29
CA TYR A 32 -8.90 25.43 1.98
C TYR A 32 -8.72 23.92 1.85
N TYR A 33 -7.96 23.44 0.86
CA TYR A 33 -7.79 22.01 0.58
C TYR A 33 -7.44 21.21 1.85
N ARG A 34 -6.40 21.64 2.55
CA ARG A 34 -5.94 20.99 3.79
C ARG A 34 -7.03 20.99 4.87
N SER A 35 -7.71 22.11 5.04
CA SER A 35 -8.79 22.24 6.05
C SER A 35 -9.98 21.35 5.74
N ILE A 36 -10.33 21.19 4.45
CA ILE A 36 -11.41 20.29 4.00
C ILE A 36 -11.08 18.83 4.33
N VAL A 37 -9.90 18.36 3.95
CA VAL A 37 -9.55 16.94 4.18
C VAL A 37 -9.38 16.64 5.67
N VAL A 38 -8.70 17.49 6.43
CA VAL A 38 -8.59 17.37 7.89
C VAL A 38 -9.99 17.41 8.52
N GLY A 39 -10.88 18.28 8.05
CA GLY A 39 -12.27 18.35 8.50
C GLY A 39 -13.04 17.04 8.27
N ILE A 40 -12.86 16.40 7.12
CA ILE A 40 -13.48 15.10 6.82
C ILE A 40 -12.97 14.01 7.78
N VAL A 41 -11.67 13.93 8.01
CA VAL A 41 -11.06 12.94 8.92
C VAL A 41 -11.55 13.15 10.35
N ILE A 42 -11.58 14.41 10.83
CA ILE A 42 -12.09 14.75 12.15
C ILE A 42 -13.59 14.42 12.27
N ALA A 43 -14.40 14.77 11.26
CA ALA A 43 -15.82 14.46 11.26
C ALA A 43 -16.06 12.94 11.31
N ALA A 44 -15.33 12.16 10.53
CA ALA A 44 -15.41 10.70 10.56
C ALA A 44 -15.05 10.15 11.95
N ALA A 45 -13.98 10.63 12.56
CA ALA A 45 -13.57 10.24 13.92
C ALA A 45 -14.63 10.60 14.97
N VAL A 46 -15.19 11.79 14.92
CA VAL A 46 -16.26 12.25 15.83
C VAL A 46 -17.52 11.40 15.67
N ILE A 47 -17.94 11.12 14.44
CA ILE A 47 -19.10 10.25 14.16
C ILE A 47 -18.84 8.84 14.72
N ALA A 48 -17.63 8.29 14.49
CA ALA A 48 -17.25 6.98 15.02
C ALA A 48 -17.30 6.96 16.57
N ILE A 49 -16.77 7.98 17.24
CA ILE A 49 -16.80 8.11 18.72
C ILE A 49 -18.25 8.21 19.23
N ILE A 50 -19.07 9.07 18.62
CA ILE A 50 -20.48 9.22 19.01
C ILE A 50 -21.22 7.88 18.84
N ALA A 51 -21.04 7.20 17.69
CA ALA A 51 -21.64 5.89 17.44
C ALA A 51 -21.17 4.86 18.49
N ALA A 52 -19.88 4.87 18.83
CA ALA A 52 -19.32 3.98 19.86
C ALA A 52 -19.94 4.23 21.24
N VAL A 53 -19.98 5.47 21.68
CA VAL A 53 -20.55 5.84 22.98
C VAL A 53 -22.05 5.52 23.03
N ALA A 54 -22.80 5.86 21.99
CA ALA A 54 -24.22 5.55 21.90
C ALA A 54 -24.51 4.05 21.94
N GLN A 55 -23.69 3.25 21.22
CA GLN A 55 -23.85 1.81 21.18
C GLN A 55 -23.47 1.16 22.54
N LEU A 56 -22.38 1.59 23.16
CA LEU A 56 -21.92 1.04 24.43
C LEU A 56 -22.87 1.40 25.59
N ARG A 57 -23.48 2.60 25.58
CA ARG A 57 -24.48 2.98 26.58
C ARG A 57 -25.77 2.13 26.51
N ARG A 58 -26.14 1.62 25.36
CA ARG A 58 -27.28 0.73 25.18
C ARG A 58 -27.08 -0.65 25.81
N PHE A 59 -25.83 -1.04 26.10
CA PHE A 59 -25.46 -2.31 26.70
C PHE A 59 -25.07 -2.20 28.17
N GLN A 60 -25.54 -1.16 28.90
CA GLN A 60 -25.40 -1.15 30.34
C GLN A 60 -26.16 -2.37 30.90
N PRO A 61 -25.51 -3.22 31.72
CA PRO A 61 -26.20 -4.36 32.35
C PRO A 61 -27.32 -3.82 33.24
N ASP A 62 -28.51 -4.37 33.01
CA ASP A 62 -29.57 -4.24 34.01
C ASP A 62 -29.03 -4.77 35.34
N SER A 63 -29.43 -4.12 36.45
CA SER A 63 -28.99 -4.39 37.83
C SER A 63 -29.21 -5.82 38.34
N THR A 64 -29.60 -6.75 37.49
CA THR A 64 -29.88 -8.15 37.79
C THR A 64 -28.69 -9.11 37.58
N GLY A 65 -27.49 -8.61 37.29
CA GLY A 65 -26.25 -9.39 37.34
C GLY A 65 -26.06 -10.49 36.31
N ALA A 66 -26.98 -10.67 35.36
CA ALA A 66 -26.77 -11.58 34.25
C ALA A 66 -26.00 -10.86 33.13
N ASP A 67 -24.71 -11.15 32.98
CA ASP A 67 -23.85 -10.70 31.88
C ASP A 67 -24.42 -11.18 30.53
N ALA A 68 -25.44 -10.48 30.01
CA ALA A 68 -25.99 -10.69 28.67
C ALA A 68 -25.05 -10.19 27.56
N SER A 69 -23.86 -9.74 27.93
CA SER A 69 -22.87 -9.12 27.03
C SER A 69 -21.87 -10.14 26.54
N GLY A 70 -22.18 -11.04 25.61
CA GLY A 70 -21.23 -11.81 24.83
C GLY A 70 -19.88 -12.17 25.51
N PRO A 71 -18.89 -12.70 24.79
CA PRO A 71 -17.64 -13.19 25.37
C PRO A 71 -16.67 -12.09 25.83
N LEU A 72 -16.99 -10.81 25.62
CA LEU A 72 -16.14 -9.66 25.97
C LEU A 72 -16.80 -8.77 27.00
N SER A 73 -16.14 -8.59 28.14
CA SER A 73 -16.57 -7.62 29.17
C SER A 73 -16.55 -6.18 28.61
N ILE A 74 -17.35 -5.31 29.20
CA ILE A 74 -17.43 -3.90 28.78
C ILE A 74 -16.06 -3.18 28.84
N ARG A 75 -15.20 -3.53 29.81
CA ARG A 75 -13.85 -2.99 29.93
C ARG A 75 -12.96 -3.37 28.76
N ILE A 76 -13.01 -4.64 28.31
CA ILE A 76 -12.26 -5.12 27.14
C ILE A 76 -12.76 -4.39 25.88
N ARG A 77 -14.06 -4.18 25.73
CA ARG A 77 -14.64 -3.48 24.59
C ARG A 77 -14.16 -2.04 24.49
N TYR A 78 -14.14 -1.30 25.60
CA TYR A 78 -13.53 0.04 25.65
C TYR A 78 -12.03 -0.02 25.34
N GLY A 79 -11.32 -1.02 25.89
CA GLY A 79 -9.90 -1.24 25.60
C GLY A 79 -9.60 -1.45 24.12
N LEU A 80 -10.42 -2.22 23.40
CA LEU A 80 -10.28 -2.45 21.96
C LEU A 80 -10.48 -1.15 21.14
N ILE A 81 -11.48 -0.35 21.50
CA ILE A 81 -11.73 0.95 20.84
C ILE A 81 -10.58 1.93 21.13
N ALA A 82 -10.12 1.98 22.37
CA ALA A 82 -8.99 2.82 22.75
C ALA A 82 -7.70 2.37 22.05
N ALA A 83 -7.46 1.05 21.93
CA ALA A 83 -6.32 0.50 21.20
C ALA A 83 -6.38 0.88 19.71
N ALA A 84 -7.54 0.77 19.06
CA ALA A 84 -7.72 1.21 17.67
C ALA A 84 -7.33 2.68 17.50
N ALA A 85 -7.83 3.56 18.37
CA ALA A 85 -7.50 4.98 18.34
C ALA A 85 -6.01 5.24 18.61
N ALA A 86 -5.42 4.57 19.60
CA ALA A 86 -4.01 4.72 19.95
C ALA A 86 -3.07 4.25 18.82
N ILE A 87 -3.38 3.12 18.17
CA ILE A 87 -2.61 2.63 17.02
C ILE A 87 -2.72 3.61 15.85
N SER A 88 -3.93 4.08 15.51
CA SER A 88 -4.12 5.03 14.41
C SER A 88 -3.36 6.34 14.64
N VAL A 89 -3.45 6.91 15.85
CA VAL A 89 -2.72 8.14 16.19
C VAL A 89 -1.21 7.90 16.29
N GLY A 90 -0.80 6.77 16.87
CA GLY A 90 0.61 6.39 16.99
C GLY A 90 1.26 6.24 15.62
N TYR A 91 0.62 5.49 14.73
CA TYR A 91 1.08 5.30 13.35
C TYR A 91 1.20 6.64 12.61
N ALA A 92 0.13 7.45 12.62
CA ALA A 92 0.13 8.76 11.99
C ALA A 92 1.23 9.72 12.51
N ARG A 93 1.77 9.47 13.72
CA ARG A 93 2.88 10.25 14.28
C ARG A 93 4.25 9.69 13.93
N THR A 94 4.38 8.37 13.77
CA THR A 94 5.68 7.71 13.51
C THR A 94 6.07 7.70 12.06
N VAL A 95 5.09 7.74 11.15
CA VAL A 95 5.30 7.65 9.68
C VAL A 95 5.26 9.03 9.00
N ARG A 96 5.29 10.11 9.78
CA ARG A 96 5.32 11.45 9.21
C ARG A 96 6.50 11.62 8.26
N THR A 97 6.20 11.91 7.01
CA THR A 97 7.20 12.21 5.97
C THR A 97 7.75 13.63 6.08
N GLY A 98 7.08 14.49 6.86
CA GLY A 98 7.35 15.93 6.92
C GLY A 98 6.65 16.72 5.81
N GLU A 99 6.05 16.02 4.84
CA GLU A 99 5.24 16.61 3.78
C GLU A 99 3.75 16.55 4.20
N PRO A 100 3.13 17.69 4.58
CA PRO A 100 1.78 17.70 5.15
C PRO A 100 0.72 17.07 4.26
N ASP A 101 0.91 17.15 2.94
CA ASP A 101 -0.04 16.61 1.96
C ASP A 101 0.03 15.08 1.87
N VAL A 102 1.22 14.50 2.05
CA VAL A 102 1.43 13.04 2.10
C VAL A 102 0.85 12.49 3.41
N ASP A 103 1.24 13.08 4.54
CA ASP A 103 0.79 12.69 5.88
C ASP A 103 -0.75 12.68 5.99
N MET A 104 -1.41 13.58 5.27
CA MET A 104 -2.86 13.69 5.25
C MET A 104 -3.52 12.57 4.42
N VAL A 105 -2.94 12.20 3.29
CA VAL A 105 -3.42 11.08 2.47
C VAL A 105 -3.30 9.77 3.26
N GLU A 106 -2.17 9.56 3.94
CA GLU A 106 -1.98 8.38 4.80
C GLU A 106 -3.04 8.30 5.92
N ALA A 107 -3.39 9.43 6.54
CA ALA A 107 -4.45 9.46 7.54
C ALA A 107 -5.82 9.05 6.98
N PHE A 108 -6.08 9.33 5.70
CA PHE A 108 -7.34 8.98 5.05
C PHE A 108 -7.50 7.47 4.87
N HIS A 109 -6.42 6.71 4.68
CA HIS A 109 -6.45 5.24 4.60
C HIS A 109 -7.07 4.60 5.85
N PHE A 110 -6.87 5.18 7.05
CA PHE A 110 -7.50 4.67 8.27
C PHE A 110 -9.02 4.77 8.22
N VAL A 111 -9.57 5.82 7.60
CA VAL A 111 -11.02 5.97 7.42
C VAL A 111 -11.52 4.97 6.37
N GLU A 112 -10.88 4.91 5.22
CA GLU A 112 -11.29 4.04 4.11
C GLU A 112 -11.27 2.57 4.50
N TYR A 113 -10.11 2.06 4.92
CA TYR A 113 -9.96 0.64 5.25
C TYR A 113 -10.57 0.26 6.59
N GLY A 114 -10.69 1.22 7.51
CA GLY A 114 -11.49 1.05 8.72
C GLY A 114 -12.96 0.80 8.42
N VAL A 115 -13.54 1.56 7.48
CA VAL A 115 -14.92 1.38 7.00
C VAL A 115 -15.07 0.06 6.24
N VAL A 116 -14.13 -0.28 5.37
CA VAL A 116 -14.13 -1.58 4.65
C VAL A 116 -14.14 -2.75 5.63
N ALA A 117 -13.23 -2.73 6.61
CA ALA A 117 -13.14 -3.75 7.65
C ALA A 117 -14.44 -3.87 8.47
N TRP A 118 -15.02 -2.73 8.87
CA TRP A 118 -16.30 -2.67 9.58
C TRP A 118 -17.45 -3.26 8.76
N LEU A 119 -17.54 -2.96 7.48
CA LEU A 119 -18.58 -3.46 6.59
C LEU A 119 -18.49 -4.98 6.41
N PHE A 120 -17.29 -5.51 6.16
CA PHE A 120 -17.09 -6.96 6.07
C PHE A 120 -17.36 -7.65 7.41
N TYR A 121 -16.89 -7.07 8.51
CA TYR A 121 -17.15 -7.60 9.83
C TYR A 121 -18.67 -7.62 10.13
N ARG A 122 -19.39 -6.55 9.84
CA ARG A 122 -20.83 -6.49 9.98
C ARG A 122 -21.56 -7.57 9.19
N ALA A 123 -21.07 -7.88 7.98
CA ALA A 123 -21.64 -8.92 7.13
C ALA A 123 -21.44 -10.35 7.70
N TRP A 124 -20.32 -10.58 8.41
CA TRP A 124 -19.96 -11.90 8.93
C TRP A 124 -20.01 -12.06 10.45
N ARG A 125 -20.30 -11.02 11.23
CA ARG A 125 -20.28 -11.03 12.70
C ARG A 125 -21.19 -12.08 13.36
N ARG A 126 -22.22 -12.57 12.64
CA ARG A 126 -23.14 -13.62 13.13
C ARG A 126 -22.54 -15.03 13.04
N ARG A 127 -21.31 -15.18 12.57
CA ARG A 127 -20.65 -16.49 12.61
C ARG A 127 -20.39 -16.91 14.06
N PRO A 128 -20.48 -18.24 14.32
CA PRO A 128 -20.46 -18.75 15.71
C PRO A 128 -19.08 -18.72 16.36
N ASP A 129 -18.05 -18.33 15.62
CA ASP A 129 -16.63 -18.34 16.03
C ASP A 129 -15.89 -17.13 15.45
N LEU A 130 -14.58 -17.02 15.69
CA LEU A 130 -13.74 -15.93 15.19
C LEU A 130 -13.65 -15.86 13.66
N SER A 131 -14.18 -16.85 12.91
CA SER A 131 -14.08 -16.84 11.44
C SER A 131 -14.66 -15.58 10.82
N GLY A 132 -15.67 -14.96 11.44
CA GLY A 132 -16.25 -13.71 10.95
C GLY A 132 -15.26 -12.54 10.96
N ALA A 133 -14.50 -12.38 12.05
CA ALA A 133 -13.48 -11.34 12.19
C ALA A 133 -12.26 -11.63 11.29
N LEU A 134 -11.79 -12.88 11.27
CA LEU A 134 -10.63 -13.28 10.47
C LEU A 134 -10.89 -13.17 8.96
N LEU A 135 -12.08 -13.54 8.51
CA LEU A 135 -12.48 -13.36 7.10
C LEU A 135 -12.59 -11.88 6.74
N ALA A 136 -13.12 -11.05 7.66
CA ALA A 136 -13.17 -9.61 7.43
C ALA A 136 -11.78 -8.99 7.35
N ALA A 137 -10.80 -9.47 8.17
CA ALA A 137 -9.40 -9.10 8.06
C ALA A 137 -8.84 -9.44 6.67
N CYS A 138 -8.96 -10.71 6.27
CA CYS A 138 -8.46 -11.15 4.97
C CYS A 138 -9.09 -10.38 3.81
N ALA A 139 -10.41 -10.16 3.84
CA ALA A 139 -11.11 -9.43 2.80
C ALA A 139 -10.66 -7.95 2.73
N GLY A 140 -10.60 -7.26 3.87
CA GLY A 140 -10.13 -5.88 3.93
C GLY A 140 -8.68 -5.73 3.44
N MET A 141 -7.79 -6.62 3.87
CA MET A 141 -6.40 -6.63 3.41
C MET A 141 -6.30 -6.94 1.91
N THR A 142 -7.13 -7.87 1.39
CA THR A 142 -7.16 -8.16 -0.05
C THR A 142 -7.63 -6.96 -0.86
N VAL A 143 -8.60 -6.19 -0.36
CA VAL A 143 -9.03 -4.93 -0.98
C VAL A 143 -7.86 -3.92 -0.98
N GLY A 144 -7.12 -3.79 0.14
CA GLY A 144 -5.95 -2.91 0.20
C GLY A 144 -4.85 -3.28 -0.80
N VAL A 145 -4.57 -4.59 -0.97
CA VAL A 145 -3.63 -5.05 -2.00
C VAL A 145 -4.16 -4.77 -3.41
N ALA A 146 -5.45 -4.97 -3.65
CA ALA A 146 -6.06 -4.71 -4.96
C ALA A 146 -6.04 -3.23 -5.32
N ASP A 147 -6.20 -2.34 -4.34
CA ASP A 147 -6.08 -0.90 -4.53
C ASP A 147 -4.65 -0.51 -4.95
N GLU A 148 -3.63 -1.02 -4.26
CA GLU A 148 -2.23 -0.78 -4.65
C GLU A 148 -1.90 -1.34 -6.04
N TRP A 149 -2.48 -2.48 -6.43
CA TRP A 149 -2.39 -3.00 -7.78
C TRP A 149 -2.97 -2.02 -8.82
N VAL A 150 -4.13 -1.45 -8.53
CA VAL A 150 -4.80 -0.49 -9.43
C VAL A 150 -4.02 0.82 -9.48
N GLN A 151 -3.56 1.32 -8.35
CA GLN A 151 -2.69 2.52 -8.30
C GLN A 151 -1.42 2.31 -9.13
N TRP A 152 -0.79 1.15 -9.00
CA TRP A 152 0.37 0.81 -9.82
C TRP A 152 0.06 0.79 -11.33
N MET A 153 -1.16 0.46 -11.75
CA MET A 153 -1.58 0.48 -13.16
C MET A 153 -1.86 1.89 -13.71
N VAL A 154 -1.85 2.92 -12.87
CA VAL A 154 -2.15 4.30 -13.27
C VAL A 154 -0.84 5.08 -13.48
N PRO A 155 -0.63 5.69 -14.66
CA PRO A 155 0.54 6.54 -14.91
C PRO A 155 0.65 7.67 -13.89
N GLY A 156 1.85 7.91 -13.39
CA GLY A 156 2.10 8.94 -12.38
C GLY A 156 1.64 8.59 -10.96
N ARG A 157 1.08 7.38 -10.75
CA ARG A 157 0.83 6.83 -9.41
C ARG A 157 1.85 5.75 -9.10
N VAL A 158 2.14 5.60 -7.83
CA VAL A 158 3.04 4.56 -7.30
C VAL A 158 2.20 3.68 -6.38
N GLY A 159 2.15 2.37 -6.69
CA GLY A 159 1.63 1.38 -5.74
C GLY A 159 2.82 0.75 -5.03
N GLU A 160 2.81 0.70 -3.69
CA GLU A 160 3.95 0.17 -2.95
C GLU A 160 3.57 -0.70 -1.75
N VAL A 161 4.52 -1.55 -1.34
CA VAL A 161 4.31 -2.48 -0.22
C VAL A 161 4.14 -1.77 1.12
N HIS A 162 4.68 -0.55 1.27
CA HIS A 162 4.47 0.27 2.45
C HIS A 162 2.98 0.58 2.63
N ASP A 163 2.30 0.98 1.55
CA ASP A 163 0.87 1.31 1.58
C ASP A 163 0.01 0.06 1.78
N VAL A 164 0.43 -1.11 1.27
CA VAL A 164 -0.18 -2.39 1.65
C VAL A 164 -0.09 -2.62 3.17
N GLY A 165 1.05 -2.29 3.78
CA GLY A 165 1.24 -2.35 5.24
C GLY A 165 0.34 -1.38 5.99
N LEU A 166 0.24 -0.14 5.53
CA LEU A 166 -0.64 0.89 6.07
C LEU A 166 -2.11 0.45 6.03
N ASN A 167 -2.55 -0.06 4.87
CA ASN A 167 -3.89 -0.59 4.67
C ASN A 167 -4.19 -1.75 5.64
N ALA A 168 -3.22 -2.65 5.86
CA ALA A 168 -3.36 -3.74 6.82
C ALA A 168 -3.52 -3.23 8.26
N VAL A 169 -2.73 -2.22 8.68
CA VAL A 169 -2.87 -1.58 10.01
C VAL A 169 -4.25 -0.92 10.13
N ALA A 170 -4.72 -0.21 9.11
CA ALA A 170 -6.04 0.42 9.09
C ALA A 170 -7.17 -0.61 9.20
N VAL A 171 -7.06 -1.75 8.49
CA VAL A 171 -8.00 -2.88 8.62
C VAL A 171 -8.01 -3.43 10.06
N VAL A 172 -6.85 -3.61 10.68
CA VAL A 172 -6.76 -4.08 12.07
C VAL A 172 -7.43 -3.07 13.01
N CYS A 173 -7.19 -1.78 12.87
CA CYS A 173 -7.85 -0.73 13.66
C CYS A 173 -9.37 -0.77 13.47
N GLY A 174 -9.84 -0.89 12.23
CA GLY A 174 -11.27 -1.03 11.92
C GLY A 174 -11.90 -2.26 12.57
N LEU A 175 -11.19 -3.38 12.62
CA LEU A 175 -11.66 -4.60 13.29
C LEU A 175 -11.65 -4.48 14.81
N LEU A 176 -10.61 -3.91 15.42
CA LEU A 176 -10.58 -3.64 16.86
C LEU A 176 -11.76 -2.76 17.27
N PHE A 177 -11.99 -1.68 16.53
CA PHE A 177 -13.14 -0.81 16.74
C PHE A 177 -14.46 -1.58 16.59
N SER A 178 -14.62 -2.34 15.50
CA SER A 178 -15.84 -3.08 15.18
C SER A 178 -16.17 -4.18 16.20
N THR A 179 -15.14 -4.91 16.67
CA THR A 179 -15.29 -5.95 17.70
C THR A 179 -15.57 -5.35 19.09
N GLY A 180 -15.03 -4.17 19.36
CA GLY A 180 -15.39 -3.39 20.55
C GLY A 180 -16.86 -2.96 20.54
N LEU A 181 -17.40 -2.52 19.39
CA LEU A 181 -18.81 -2.16 19.25
C LEU A 181 -19.74 -3.37 19.28
N HIS A 182 -19.40 -4.41 18.57
CA HIS A 182 -20.19 -5.61 18.36
C HIS A 182 -19.31 -6.85 18.56
N PRO A 183 -19.18 -7.37 19.77
CA PRO A 183 -18.36 -8.55 20.02
C PRO A 183 -18.77 -9.74 19.14
N PRO A 184 -17.81 -10.59 18.74
CA PRO A 184 -18.16 -11.86 18.10
C PRO A 184 -18.95 -12.74 19.06
N LEU A 185 -19.70 -13.70 18.57
CA LEU A 185 -20.48 -14.61 19.41
C LEU A 185 -19.59 -15.53 20.25
N SER A 186 -18.38 -15.82 19.78
CA SER A 186 -17.35 -16.59 20.51
C SER A 186 -15.95 -16.16 20.06
N LEU A 187 -15.00 -16.21 21.00
CA LEU A 187 -13.55 -16.01 20.73
C LEU A 187 -12.85 -17.32 20.33
N ALA A 188 -13.59 -18.41 20.19
CA ALA A 188 -13.00 -19.67 19.77
C ALA A 188 -12.50 -19.61 18.32
N PHE A 189 -11.32 -20.16 18.08
CA PHE A 189 -10.82 -20.35 16.72
C PHE A 189 -11.78 -21.26 15.91
N PRO A 190 -11.90 -21.08 14.57
CA PRO A 190 -12.84 -21.84 13.74
C PRO A 190 -12.65 -23.36 13.88
N ARG A 191 -13.66 -24.07 14.37
CA ARG A 191 -13.65 -25.53 14.52
C ARG A 191 -14.38 -26.23 13.39
N ARG A 192 -15.42 -25.59 12.84
CA ARG A 192 -16.22 -26.18 11.76
C ARG A 192 -15.39 -26.26 10.48
N ARG A 193 -15.42 -27.41 9.79
CA ARG A 193 -14.69 -27.63 8.53
C ARG A 193 -14.99 -26.53 7.49
N ALA A 194 -16.25 -26.12 7.36
CA ALA A 194 -16.65 -25.05 6.44
C ALA A 194 -16.01 -23.69 6.80
N SER A 195 -15.95 -23.31 8.10
CA SER A 195 -15.31 -22.08 8.56
C SER A 195 -13.80 -22.10 8.30
N ARG A 196 -13.15 -23.23 8.59
CA ARG A 196 -11.71 -23.41 8.32
C ARG A 196 -11.39 -23.39 6.84
N GLY A 197 -12.19 -24.07 6.02
CA GLY A 197 -12.03 -24.05 4.56
C GLY A 197 -12.17 -22.65 3.99
N ALA A 198 -13.18 -21.90 4.42
CA ALA A 198 -13.36 -20.51 3.99
C ALA A 198 -12.18 -19.62 4.42
N LEU A 199 -11.69 -19.77 5.66
CA LEU A 199 -10.54 -19.01 6.16
C LEU A 199 -9.27 -19.36 5.41
N SER A 200 -8.99 -20.66 5.20
CA SER A 200 -7.83 -21.12 4.43
C SER A 200 -7.84 -20.59 3.00
N ALA A 201 -9.00 -20.60 2.35
CA ALA A 201 -9.14 -20.03 1.01
C ALA A 201 -8.88 -18.51 1.00
N ALA A 202 -9.46 -17.76 1.94
CA ALA A 202 -9.25 -16.31 2.04
C ALA A 202 -7.80 -15.95 2.32
N VAL A 203 -7.14 -16.67 3.22
CA VAL A 203 -5.71 -16.51 3.50
C VAL A 203 -4.86 -16.87 2.29
N GLY A 204 -5.18 -17.95 1.58
CA GLY A 204 -4.50 -18.35 0.35
C GLY A 204 -4.57 -17.25 -0.72
N VAL A 205 -5.76 -16.69 -0.94
CA VAL A 205 -5.96 -15.57 -1.88
C VAL A 205 -5.13 -14.36 -1.46
N LEU A 206 -5.15 -13.98 -0.18
CA LEU A 206 -4.36 -12.87 0.33
C LEU A 206 -2.85 -13.09 0.14
N CYS A 207 -2.34 -14.29 0.48
CA CYS A 207 -0.93 -14.62 0.31
C CYS A 207 -0.50 -14.54 -1.17
N ILE A 208 -1.32 -15.07 -2.08
CA ILE A 208 -1.05 -15.00 -3.53
C ILE A 208 -1.09 -13.54 -4.01
N ALA A 209 -2.08 -12.76 -3.57
CA ALA A 209 -2.20 -11.36 -3.96
C ALA A 209 -0.99 -10.53 -3.51
N VAL A 210 -0.56 -10.68 -2.24
CA VAL A 210 0.62 -9.98 -1.70
C VAL A 210 1.89 -10.44 -2.39
N ALA A 211 2.11 -11.75 -2.53
CA ALA A 211 3.32 -12.26 -3.17
C ALA A 211 3.40 -11.84 -4.64
N GLY A 212 2.29 -11.92 -5.37
CA GLY A 212 2.21 -11.47 -6.75
C GLY A 212 2.49 -9.97 -6.88
N PHE A 213 1.93 -9.15 -5.97
CA PHE A 213 2.18 -7.71 -5.93
C PHE A 213 3.67 -7.42 -5.70
N VAL A 214 4.27 -8.01 -4.67
CA VAL A 214 5.70 -7.83 -4.36
C VAL A 214 6.58 -8.28 -5.52
N ASP A 215 6.31 -9.44 -6.11
CA ASP A 215 7.08 -9.91 -7.29
C ASP A 215 6.97 -8.95 -8.47
N ARG A 216 5.77 -8.45 -8.73
CA ARG A 216 5.53 -7.59 -9.88
C ARG A 216 6.05 -6.17 -9.70
N VAL A 217 5.98 -5.62 -8.50
CA VAL A 217 6.32 -4.22 -8.23
C VAL A 217 7.74 -4.09 -7.69
N HIS A 218 8.14 -4.93 -6.73
CA HIS A 218 9.33 -4.67 -5.91
C HIS A 218 10.53 -5.58 -6.20
N ILE A 219 10.36 -6.72 -6.88
CA ILE A 219 11.52 -7.58 -7.22
C ILE A 219 12.16 -7.09 -8.51
N GLY A 220 13.42 -6.71 -8.44
CA GLY A 220 14.18 -6.19 -9.57
C GLY A 220 15.67 -6.52 -9.51
N HIS A 221 16.45 -5.67 -10.14
CA HIS A 221 17.86 -5.89 -10.42
C HIS A 221 18.69 -4.67 -10.00
N GLU A 222 19.93 -4.90 -9.65
CA GLU A 222 20.95 -3.86 -9.58
C GLU A 222 21.63 -3.79 -10.94
N VAL A 223 21.55 -2.64 -11.59
CA VAL A 223 22.08 -2.40 -12.94
C VAL A 223 23.37 -1.61 -12.83
N HIS A 224 24.39 -2.09 -13.52
CA HIS A 224 25.70 -1.47 -13.56
C HIS A 224 26.03 -0.98 -14.97
N ASP A 225 26.49 0.26 -15.10
CA ASP A 225 27.13 0.76 -16.31
C ASP A 225 28.63 0.86 -16.13
N GLY A 226 29.33 -0.22 -16.39
CA GLY A 226 30.76 -0.33 -16.14
C GLY A 226 31.10 0.05 -14.69
N GLN A 227 31.96 1.09 -14.53
CA GLN A 227 32.31 1.64 -13.22
C GLN A 227 31.67 3.02 -12.95
N ALA A 228 30.88 3.54 -13.88
CA ALA A 228 30.41 4.92 -13.82
C ALA A 228 29.17 5.07 -12.94
N VAL A 229 28.14 4.28 -13.18
CA VAL A 229 26.86 4.40 -12.47
C VAL A 229 26.31 3.06 -12.05
N VAL A 230 25.56 3.08 -10.93
CA VAL A 230 24.80 1.94 -10.40
C VAL A 230 23.43 2.44 -10.01
N PHE A 231 22.40 1.69 -10.36
CA PHE A 231 21.02 1.98 -9.96
C PHE A 231 20.20 0.70 -9.85
N ARG A 232 19.04 0.80 -9.23
CA ARG A 232 18.09 -0.30 -9.14
C ARG A 232 16.97 -0.09 -10.14
N SER A 233 16.61 -1.16 -10.82
CA SER A 233 15.51 -1.17 -11.79
C SER A 233 14.71 -2.46 -11.67
N ARG A 234 13.46 -2.41 -12.07
CA ARG A 234 12.62 -3.58 -12.26
C ARG A 234 13.13 -4.49 -13.38
N TYR A 235 13.93 -3.95 -14.27
CA TYR A 235 14.51 -4.59 -15.44
C TYR A 235 16.01 -4.85 -15.26
N ASP A 236 16.53 -5.90 -15.87
CA ASP A 236 17.98 -6.04 -16.05
C ASP A 236 18.48 -5.16 -17.23
N ALA A 237 19.79 -5.08 -17.41
CA ALA A 237 20.38 -4.22 -18.44
C ALA A 237 19.96 -4.63 -19.87
N PRO A 238 19.90 -5.92 -20.26
CA PRO A 238 19.34 -6.35 -21.53
C PRO A 238 17.86 -5.97 -21.73
N GLU A 239 17.03 -6.14 -20.68
CA GLU A 239 15.62 -5.78 -20.70
C GLU A 239 15.40 -4.27 -20.86
N LEU A 240 16.20 -3.44 -20.17
CA LEU A 240 16.21 -1.99 -20.33
C LEU A 240 16.54 -1.60 -21.78
N ALA A 241 17.58 -2.20 -22.37
CA ALA A 241 17.95 -1.93 -23.75
C ALA A 241 16.86 -2.36 -24.73
N ALA A 242 16.18 -3.48 -24.50
CA ALA A 242 15.05 -3.93 -25.30
C ALA A 242 13.84 -3.00 -25.13
N ALA A 243 13.55 -2.57 -23.90
CA ALA A 243 12.51 -1.61 -23.60
C ALA A 243 12.77 -0.28 -24.31
N ALA A 244 13.98 0.28 -24.22
CA ALA A 244 14.34 1.53 -24.87
C ALA A 244 14.07 1.47 -26.39
N ARG A 245 14.50 0.39 -27.07
CA ARG A 245 14.27 0.22 -28.53
C ARG A 245 12.78 0.12 -28.87
N SER A 246 12.03 -0.74 -28.16
CA SER A 246 10.63 -0.98 -28.47
C SER A 246 9.74 0.22 -28.12
N ARG A 247 10.02 0.94 -27.01
CA ARG A 247 9.23 2.12 -26.60
C ARG A 247 9.56 3.31 -27.49
N GLY A 248 10.82 3.53 -27.87
CA GLY A 248 11.19 4.58 -28.80
C GLY A 248 10.35 4.50 -30.09
N ALA A 249 10.40 3.38 -30.77
CA ALA A 249 9.64 3.16 -32.02
C ALA A 249 8.12 3.30 -31.85
N ARG A 250 7.57 2.83 -30.72
CA ARG A 250 6.12 2.89 -30.46
C ARG A 250 5.67 4.28 -30.05
N TRP A 251 6.42 4.96 -29.20
CA TRP A 251 6.02 6.27 -28.68
C TRP A 251 6.16 7.39 -29.71
N ASP A 252 6.97 7.22 -30.73
CA ASP A 252 7.01 8.12 -31.87
C ASP A 252 5.67 8.12 -32.63
N ALA A 253 5.05 6.93 -32.77
CA ALA A 253 3.77 6.79 -33.45
C ALA A 253 2.56 7.01 -32.51
N SER A 254 2.66 6.58 -31.24
CA SER A 254 1.57 6.62 -30.27
C SER A 254 2.14 6.88 -28.87
N PRO A 255 2.16 8.13 -28.41
CA PRO A 255 2.65 8.50 -27.08
C PRO A 255 1.92 7.74 -25.95
N PRO A 256 2.63 7.37 -24.87
CA PRO A 256 2.02 6.71 -23.72
C PRO A 256 0.95 7.61 -23.12
N PRO A 257 -0.24 7.08 -22.84
CA PRO A 257 -1.30 7.84 -22.20
C PRO A 257 -0.88 8.21 -20.77
N ARG A 258 -1.24 9.42 -20.35
CA ARG A 258 -0.90 9.94 -19.01
C ARG A 258 -2.02 9.74 -17.98
N ARG A 259 -3.18 9.22 -18.40
CA ARG A 259 -4.38 9.08 -17.56
C ARG A 259 -5.07 7.74 -17.80
N GLY A 260 -5.77 7.26 -16.77
CA GLY A 260 -6.54 6.02 -16.81
C GLY A 260 -5.70 4.75 -16.55
N PHE A 261 -6.31 3.59 -16.75
CA PHE A 261 -5.68 2.28 -16.56
C PHE A 261 -4.80 1.91 -17.74
N SER A 262 -3.74 2.64 -17.97
CA SER A 262 -2.97 2.52 -19.19
C SER A 262 -1.48 2.53 -18.97
N ARG A 263 -1.03 2.19 -17.75
CA ARG A 263 0.39 2.06 -17.50
C ARG A 263 0.97 0.99 -18.39
N GLU A 264 1.90 1.39 -19.23
CA GLU A 264 2.55 0.44 -20.10
C GLU A 264 3.48 -0.50 -19.33
N ASP A 265 4.26 0.08 -18.42
CA ASP A 265 5.23 -0.68 -17.62
C ASP A 265 5.98 0.24 -16.62
N HIS A 266 6.89 -0.36 -15.86
CA HIS A 266 7.76 0.37 -14.94
C HIS A 266 8.76 1.30 -15.65
N TYR A 267 9.10 1.03 -16.91
CA TYR A 267 10.13 1.73 -17.66
C TYR A 267 9.88 3.25 -17.72
N LEU A 268 8.65 3.66 -18.02
CA LEU A 268 8.29 5.08 -18.03
C LEU A 268 8.43 5.70 -16.64
N THR A 269 7.86 5.06 -15.62
CA THR A 269 7.88 5.57 -14.25
C THR A 269 9.30 5.69 -13.71
N GLU A 270 10.12 4.66 -13.87
CA GLU A 270 11.52 4.70 -13.44
C GLU A 270 12.29 5.82 -14.14
N GLY A 271 12.13 5.96 -15.46
CA GLY A 271 12.74 7.05 -16.21
C GLY A 271 12.29 8.44 -15.75
N GLU A 272 10.99 8.63 -15.44
CA GLU A 272 10.47 9.88 -14.90
C GLU A 272 11.07 10.24 -13.54
N TRP A 273 11.30 9.25 -12.67
CA TRP A 273 11.95 9.47 -11.38
C TRP A 273 13.43 9.86 -11.53
N HIS A 274 14.15 9.22 -12.45
CA HIS A 274 15.51 9.63 -12.78
C HIS A 274 15.57 11.07 -13.36
N VAL A 275 14.60 11.47 -14.19
CA VAL A 275 14.50 12.86 -14.70
C VAL A 275 14.25 13.84 -13.53
N THR A 276 13.32 13.50 -12.65
CA THR A 276 13.02 14.33 -11.47
C THR A 276 14.23 14.47 -10.57
N ARG A 277 14.92 13.38 -10.24
CA ARG A 277 16.13 13.39 -9.42
C ARG A 277 17.24 14.21 -10.04
N ARG A 278 17.48 14.06 -11.38
CA ARG A 278 18.42 14.88 -12.12
C ARG A 278 18.12 16.38 -12.00
N ASN A 279 16.86 16.73 -12.25
CA ASN A 279 16.46 18.15 -12.25
C ASN A 279 16.54 18.75 -10.84
N THR A 280 16.16 18.00 -9.80
CA THR A 280 16.35 18.40 -8.40
C THR A 280 17.83 18.59 -8.09
N ALA A 281 18.70 17.64 -8.48
CA ALA A 281 20.13 17.71 -8.27
C ALA A 281 20.79 18.94 -8.93
N ILE A 282 20.30 19.34 -10.12
CA ILE A 282 20.73 20.59 -10.77
C ILE A 282 20.31 21.79 -9.92
N GLY A 283 19.07 21.82 -9.44
CA GLY A 283 18.54 22.90 -8.63
C GLY A 283 19.23 23.06 -7.27
N THR A 284 19.67 21.94 -6.67
CA THR A 284 20.37 21.89 -5.38
C THR A 284 21.90 21.92 -5.51
N ALA A 285 22.42 22.04 -6.74
CA ALA A 285 23.85 22.02 -7.06
C ALA A 285 24.58 20.71 -6.67
N GLU A 286 23.87 19.59 -6.66
CA GLU A 286 24.41 18.23 -6.45
C GLU A 286 24.98 17.68 -7.78
N TRP A 287 26.09 18.25 -8.26
CA TRP A 287 26.59 18.03 -9.63
C TRP A 287 26.94 16.58 -9.95
N ALA A 288 27.39 15.80 -8.98
CA ALA A 288 27.67 14.37 -9.16
C ALA A 288 26.38 13.58 -9.42
N ALA A 289 25.31 13.87 -8.68
CA ALA A 289 24.00 13.27 -8.90
C ALA A 289 23.40 13.72 -10.24
N ALA A 290 23.45 15.01 -10.56
CA ALA A 290 22.98 15.52 -11.83
C ALA A 290 23.67 14.86 -13.04
N TRP A 291 24.97 14.64 -12.95
CA TRP A 291 25.74 13.94 -13.98
C TRP A 291 25.36 12.46 -14.04
N GLY A 292 25.38 11.76 -12.91
CA GLY A 292 25.10 10.32 -12.85
C GLY A 292 23.70 9.97 -13.33
N GLU A 293 22.69 10.73 -12.89
CA GLU A 293 21.31 10.58 -13.36
C GLU A 293 21.19 10.84 -14.86
N ASN A 294 21.90 11.84 -15.38
CA ASN A 294 21.88 12.10 -16.83
C ASN A 294 22.52 10.95 -17.63
N VAL A 295 23.61 10.34 -17.12
CA VAL A 295 24.22 9.14 -17.74
C VAL A 295 23.25 7.97 -17.77
N ILE A 296 22.55 7.69 -16.65
CA ILE A 296 21.53 6.63 -16.56
C ILE A 296 20.44 6.88 -17.61
N LEU A 297 19.93 8.09 -17.66
CA LEU A 297 18.85 8.48 -18.57
C LEU A 297 19.24 8.35 -20.04
N GLU A 298 20.41 8.87 -20.42
CA GLU A 298 20.88 8.81 -21.82
C GLU A 298 21.10 7.37 -22.29
N ARG A 299 21.58 6.51 -21.40
CA ARG A 299 21.95 5.16 -21.75
C ARG A 299 20.77 4.18 -21.69
N PHE A 300 19.92 4.31 -20.69
CA PHE A 300 18.88 3.32 -20.41
C PHE A 300 17.46 3.82 -20.67
N TYR A 301 17.21 5.13 -20.56
CA TYR A 301 15.87 5.72 -20.67
C TYR A 301 15.76 6.82 -21.74
N ALA A 302 16.51 6.68 -22.85
CA ALA A 302 16.52 7.68 -23.92
C ALA A 302 15.11 8.08 -24.43
N PRO A 303 14.14 7.17 -24.67
CA PRO A 303 12.80 7.55 -25.08
C PRO A 303 12.04 8.41 -24.05
N VAL A 304 12.34 8.25 -22.76
CA VAL A 304 11.77 9.10 -21.70
C VAL A 304 12.36 10.50 -21.76
N LEU A 305 13.68 10.60 -21.97
CA LEU A 305 14.36 11.89 -22.18
C LEU A 305 13.85 12.67 -23.40
N ASP A 306 13.57 11.99 -24.50
CA ASP A 306 13.05 12.61 -25.72
C ASP A 306 11.70 13.29 -25.48
N ARG A 307 10.97 12.85 -24.47
CA ARG A 307 9.66 13.40 -24.09
C ARG A 307 9.70 14.44 -22.98
N LEU A 308 10.60 14.28 -22.00
CA LEU A 308 10.66 15.11 -20.79
C LEU A 308 11.77 16.15 -20.83
N GLY A 309 12.60 16.11 -21.85
CA GLY A 309 13.66 17.08 -22.10
C GLY A 309 15.06 16.56 -21.84
N ARG A 310 15.86 16.59 -22.89
CA ARG A 310 17.31 16.38 -22.84
C ARG A 310 17.99 17.64 -22.31
N LEU A 311 19.09 17.47 -21.62
CA LEU A 311 19.95 18.61 -21.31
C LEU A 311 20.60 19.16 -22.60
N SER A 312 20.69 20.48 -22.69
CA SER A 312 21.43 21.12 -23.76
C SER A 312 22.95 20.84 -23.64
N ILE A 313 23.68 21.10 -24.72
CA ILE A 313 25.14 20.95 -24.72
C ILE A 313 25.75 21.86 -23.66
N GLU A 314 25.25 23.08 -23.50
CA GLU A 314 25.72 24.08 -22.54
C GLU A 314 25.46 23.60 -21.10
N GLN A 315 24.28 23.04 -20.83
CA GLN A 315 23.94 22.48 -19.50
C GLN A 315 24.86 21.30 -19.15
N LYS A 316 25.13 20.40 -20.09
CA LYS A 316 26.06 19.28 -19.88
C LYS A 316 27.48 19.77 -19.63
N ALA A 317 27.95 20.78 -20.38
CA ALA A 317 29.26 21.40 -20.21
C ALA A 317 29.36 22.09 -18.83
N GLU A 318 28.29 22.72 -18.37
CA GLU A 318 28.24 23.34 -17.03
C GLU A 318 28.36 22.30 -15.93
N ILE A 319 27.58 21.22 -15.99
CA ILE A 319 27.64 20.10 -15.03
C ILE A 319 29.07 19.53 -15.01
N ALA A 320 29.68 19.27 -16.17
CA ALA A 320 31.02 18.72 -16.27
C ALA A 320 32.07 19.67 -15.67
N ARG A 321 31.93 20.97 -15.90
CA ARG A 321 32.83 22.02 -15.35
C ARG A 321 32.73 22.10 -13.83
N ARG A 322 31.48 22.06 -13.28
CA ARG A 322 31.22 22.09 -11.84
C ARG A 322 31.70 20.83 -11.14
N LEU A 323 31.68 19.72 -11.82
CA LEU A 323 32.14 18.42 -11.33
C LEU A 323 33.67 18.39 -11.17
N GLY A 324 34.44 19.20 -11.97
CA GLY A 324 35.87 19.45 -11.76
C GLY A 324 36.75 18.18 -11.81
N GLY A 325 36.44 17.21 -12.66
CA GLY A 325 37.18 15.95 -12.77
C GLY A 325 36.85 14.89 -11.69
N ARG A 326 35.97 15.18 -10.73
CA ARG A 326 35.46 14.20 -9.74
C ARG A 326 34.55 13.15 -10.34
N ALA A 327 34.30 13.18 -11.63
CA ALA A 327 33.50 12.19 -12.39
C ALA A 327 34.06 10.75 -12.40
N ARG A 328 35.14 10.50 -11.68
CA ARG A 328 35.78 9.18 -11.57
C ARG A 328 35.16 8.31 -10.45
N ASP A 329 34.43 8.93 -9.53
CA ASP A 329 33.80 8.18 -8.45
C ASP A 329 32.48 7.56 -8.97
N ARG A 330 32.31 6.29 -8.66
CA ARG A 330 31.10 5.54 -9.00
C ARG A 330 29.88 6.22 -8.38
N TYR A 331 28.94 6.66 -9.21
CA TYR A 331 27.67 7.19 -8.73
C TYR A 331 26.68 6.06 -8.46
N VAL A 332 26.03 6.06 -7.29
CA VAL A 332 24.95 5.15 -6.94
C VAL A 332 23.67 5.98 -6.86
N SER A 333 22.73 5.70 -7.74
CA SER A 333 21.45 6.40 -7.77
C SER A 333 20.54 5.93 -6.64
N ASP A 334 19.89 6.90 -6.00
CA ASP A 334 18.79 6.73 -5.06
C ASP A 334 17.41 6.94 -5.72
N ALA A 335 17.39 7.26 -7.01
CA ALA A 335 16.16 7.50 -7.77
C ALA A 335 15.40 6.21 -8.03
N VAL A 336 14.44 5.91 -7.17
CA VAL A 336 13.51 4.78 -7.32
C VAL A 336 12.10 5.25 -6.97
N PRO A 337 11.09 4.91 -7.77
CA PRO A 337 9.69 5.27 -7.47
C PRO A 337 9.15 4.56 -6.23
N TYR A 338 9.71 3.42 -5.89
CA TYR A 338 9.37 2.55 -4.75
C TYR A 338 10.56 1.62 -4.45
N PRO A 339 10.64 1.01 -3.25
CA PRO A 339 11.73 0.10 -2.91
C PRO A 339 11.85 -1.05 -3.92
N ILE A 340 13.03 -1.24 -4.50
CA ILE A 340 13.34 -2.37 -5.38
C ILE A 340 14.29 -3.30 -4.64
N TYR A 341 13.84 -4.55 -4.45
CA TYR A 341 14.58 -5.59 -3.75
C TYR A 341 15.31 -6.48 -4.76
N VAL A 342 16.62 -6.59 -4.60
CA VAL A 342 17.46 -7.44 -5.45
C VAL A 342 17.53 -8.84 -4.84
N VAL A 343 16.57 -9.66 -5.19
CA VAL A 343 16.44 -11.04 -4.71
C VAL A 343 16.19 -11.97 -5.89
N ARG A 344 16.78 -13.18 -5.86
CA ARG A 344 16.47 -14.20 -6.86
C ARG A 344 14.98 -14.55 -6.82
N ARG A 345 14.29 -14.36 -7.93
CA ARG A 345 12.83 -14.54 -8.04
C ARG A 345 12.39 -15.96 -7.64
N SER A 346 13.21 -16.98 -7.98
CA SER A 346 12.95 -18.36 -7.55
C SER A 346 13.01 -18.54 -6.02
N LEU A 347 13.97 -17.90 -5.34
CA LEU A 347 14.08 -17.94 -3.89
C LEU A 347 12.90 -17.24 -3.23
N PHE A 348 12.51 -16.08 -3.76
CA PHE A 348 11.33 -15.36 -3.29
C PHE A 348 10.06 -16.23 -3.37
N TRP A 349 9.78 -16.82 -4.55
CA TRP A 349 8.59 -17.63 -4.71
C TRP A 349 8.62 -18.92 -3.88
N MET A 350 9.78 -19.57 -3.75
CA MET A 350 9.93 -20.70 -2.86
C MET A 350 9.58 -20.33 -1.41
N THR A 351 10.10 -19.20 -0.92
CA THR A 351 9.80 -18.69 0.43
C THR A 351 8.31 -18.33 0.56
N ALA A 352 7.73 -17.63 -0.41
CA ALA A 352 6.32 -17.25 -0.40
C ALA A 352 5.39 -18.47 -0.38
N VAL A 353 5.70 -19.51 -1.16
CA VAL A 353 4.92 -20.77 -1.18
C VAL A 353 5.06 -21.52 0.13
N LEU A 354 6.27 -21.62 0.70
CA LEU A 354 6.49 -22.29 1.98
C LEU A 354 5.77 -21.58 3.13
N VAL A 355 5.93 -20.27 3.24
CA VAL A 355 5.30 -19.47 4.31
C VAL A 355 3.80 -19.43 4.12
N GLY A 356 3.31 -19.09 2.93
CA GLY A 356 1.89 -19.05 2.62
C GLY A 356 1.22 -20.42 2.80
N GLY A 357 1.87 -21.48 2.32
CA GLY A 357 1.41 -22.86 2.50
C GLY A 357 1.32 -23.27 3.98
N ALA A 358 2.32 -22.90 4.79
CA ALA A 358 2.31 -23.15 6.24
C ALA A 358 1.16 -22.43 6.94
N ILE A 359 0.90 -21.16 6.60
CA ILE A 359 -0.21 -20.36 7.17
C ILE A 359 -1.56 -20.98 6.77
N VAL A 360 -1.75 -21.31 5.49
CA VAL A 360 -2.97 -21.96 4.97
C VAL A 360 -3.19 -23.30 5.67
N TRP A 361 -2.14 -24.11 5.79
CA TRP A 361 -2.19 -25.41 6.46
C TRP A 361 -2.57 -25.27 7.95
N PHE A 362 -1.99 -24.29 8.66
CA PHE A 362 -2.33 -23.98 10.04
C PHE A 362 -3.83 -23.62 10.16
N CYS A 363 -4.32 -22.75 9.29
CA CYS A 363 -5.75 -22.40 9.25
C CYS A 363 -6.66 -23.59 8.96
N ALA A 364 -6.21 -24.52 8.11
CA ALA A 364 -6.96 -25.74 7.78
C ALA A 364 -7.01 -26.75 8.93
N ARG A 365 -5.92 -26.87 9.71
CA ARG A 365 -5.78 -27.85 10.82
C ARG A 365 -6.10 -27.27 12.20
N GLY A 366 -6.07 -25.95 12.36
CA GLY A 366 -6.20 -25.28 13.65
C GLY A 366 -7.43 -25.73 14.45
N GLY A 367 -7.17 -26.45 15.54
CA GLY A 367 -8.17 -26.99 16.45
C GLY A 367 -7.90 -28.42 16.95
N SER A 368 -7.18 -29.24 16.19
CA SER A 368 -6.95 -30.65 16.65
C SER A 368 -5.85 -30.77 17.72
N ALA A 369 -4.82 -29.91 17.69
CA ALA A 369 -3.73 -29.96 18.66
C ALA A 369 -4.12 -29.47 20.06
N ALA A 370 -5.09 -28.57 20.19
CA ALA A 370 -5.58 -28.10 21.49
C ALA A 370 -6.54 -29.08 22.18
N GLU A 371 -7.07 -30.04 21.44
CA GLU A 371 -7.95 -31.08 21.98
C GLU A 371 -7.15 -32.24 22.58
N SER A 372 -6.00 -32.59 22.01
CA SER A 372 -5.11 -33.64 22.53
C SER A 372 -4.45 -33.27 23.87
N LEU A 373 -4.24 -31.97 24.12
CA LEU A 373 -3.68 -31.47 25.39
C LEU A 373 -4.69 -31.33 26.53
N ARG A 374 -6.02 -31.49 26.25
CA ARG A 374 -7.07 -31.47 27.29
C ARG A 374 -7.55 -32.86 27.70
N VAL A 375 -7.09 -33.90 27.02
CA VAL A 375 -7.47 -35.30 27.28
C VAL A 375 -6.33 -36.06 27.96
N SER A 376 -5.17 -35.46 28.07
CA SER A 376 -4.05 -35.92 28.91
C SER A 376 -4.00 -35.14 30.22
#